data_fe402531fe75a3cc013aabc2f5f5c424
#
_entry.id   fe402531fe75a3cc013aabc2f5f5c424
#
_cell.length_a   1.000
_cell.length_b   1.000
_cell.length_c   1.000
_cell.angle_alpha   90.00
_cell.angle_beta   90.00
_cell.angle_gamma   90.00
#
_symmetry.space_group_name_H-M   'P 1'
#
loop_
_entity.id
_entity.type
_entity.pdbx_description
1 polymer ?
#
loop_
_entity_poly.entity_id
_entity_poly.type
_entity_poly.pdbx_seq_one_letter_code
_entity_poly.pdbx_strand_id
1 'polypeptide(L)'
;MTDKKQQGGLQFPKVVRYPKNKDMYSTWKVKLPLVLSLANALFLLFYGLAGLLFQDSITAFLKSDNLPASFYFWKENLLFFFEANILYYVFLSLLAALTVYACLLIWSGHGTGVNLYALGRTGSLIIPILFFGMRGLNIGDIMLGVLFMAYYYLYMFRHQLTGTDKPQSAKEE
;
A
#
# COMPACT_ATOMS: atom_id res chain seq x y z
N MET A 1 -48.17 -34.90 -10.88
CA MET A 1 -47.43 -34.45 -9.68
C MET A 1 -45.96 -34.65 -9.96
N THR A 2 -45.29 -33.62 -10.37
CA THR A 2 -43.85 -33.64 -10.71
C THR A 2 -43.14 -32.65 -9.79
N ASP A 3 -42.43 -33.22 -8.80
CA ASP A 3 -41.63 -32.47 -7.83
C ASP A 3 -40.47 -31.74 -8.52
N LYS A 4 -40.53 -30.43 -8.55
CA LYS A 4 -39.40 -29.58 -8.87
C LYS A 4 -38.46 -29.50 -7.66
N LYS A 5 -37.40 -30.32 -7.64
CA LYS A 5 -36.26 -30.16 -6.75
C LYS A 5 -35.62 -28.80 -7.02
N GLN A 6 -35.86 -27.85 -6.11
CA GLN A 6 -35.07 -26.63 -6.01
C GLN A 6 -33.66 -27.03 -5.59
N GLN A 7 -32.73 -27.04 -6.55
CA GLN A 7 -31.30 -27.08 -6.27
C GLN A 7 -30.89 -25.69 -5.72
N GLY A 8 -30.84 -25.58 -4.39
CA GLY A 8 -30.23 -24.48 -3.69
C GLY A 8 -28.70 -24.51 -3.86
N GLY A 9 -28.21 -24.15 -5.04
CA GLY A 9 -26.79 -23.95 -5.26
C GLY A 9 -26.32 -22.72 -4.49
N LEU A 10 -25.28 -22.85 -3.68
CA LEU A 10 -24.55 -21.76 -3.05
C LEU A 10 -24.17 -20.73 -4.13
N GLN A 11 -24.90 -19.64 -4.19
CA GLN A 11 -24.53 -18.50 -5.03
C GLN A 11 -23.35 -17.79 -4.36
N PHE A 12 -22.14 -18.11 -4.81
CA PHE A 12 -20.97 -17.31 -4.46
C PHE A 12 -21.22 -15.86 -4.91
N PRO A 13 -20.89 -14.87 -4.05
CA PRO A 13 -21.03 -13.48 -4.42
C PRO A 13 -20.27 -13.23 -5.72
N LYS A 14 -20.95 -12.65 -6.72
CA LYS A 14 -20.34 -12.29 -8.01
C LYS A 14 -19.12 -11.43 -7.70
N VAL A 15 -17.93 -11.94 -8.05
CA VAL A 15 -16.69 -11.17 -7.98
C VAL A 15 -16.95 -9.86 -8.72
N VAL A 16 -16.95 -8.75 -8.00
CA VAL A 16 -17.14 -7.42 -8.57
C VAL A 16 -15.96 -7.18 -9.51
N ARG A 17 -16.15 -7.43 -10.80
CA ARG A 17 -15.14 -7.09 -11.82
C ARG A 17 -15.19 -5.57 -11.96
N TYR A 18 -14.24 -4.90 -11.34
CA TYR A 18 -14.05 -3.47 -11.54
C TYR A 18 -13.80 -3.19 -13.02
N PRO A 19 -14.58 -2.28 -13.64
CA PRO A 19 -14.38 -1.96 -15.05
C PRO A 19 -12.96 -1.42 -15.26
N LYS A 20 -12.29 -1.93 -16.27
CA LYS A 20 -10.96 -1.48 -16.70
C LYS A 20 -11.11 -0.13 -17.41
N ASN A 21 -11.26 0.95 -16.66
CA ASN A 21 -11.46 2.28 -17.22
C ASN A 21 -10.14 3.03 -17.26
N LYS A 22 -9.39 2.85 -18.38
CA LYS A 22 -8.08 3.47 -18.60
C LYS A 22 -8.13 5.01 -18.47
N ASP A 23 -9.23 5.62 -18.86
CA ASP A 23 -9.37 7.08 -18.90
C ASP A 23 -9.50 7.67 -17.49
N MET A 24 -10.07 6.91 -16.54
CA MET A 24 -10.26 7.32 -15.16
C MET A 24 -8.92 7.56 -14.44
N TYR A 25 -7.94 6.68 -14.66
CA TYR A 25 -6.64 6.73 -14.00
C TYR A 25 -5.59 7.56 -14.78
N SER A 26 -5.96 8.04 -15.97
CA SER A 26 -5.08 8.88 -16.80
C SER A 26 -4.97 10.34 -16.31
N THR A 27 -5.86 10.77 -15.42
CA THR A 27 -5.93 12.15 -14.95
C THR A 27 -4.77 12.49 -13.99
N TRP A 28 -4.17 13.67 -14.12
CA TRP A 28 -3.12 14.18 -13.23
C TRP A 28 -3.50 14.11 -11.74
N LYS A 29 -4.77 14.25 -11.44
CA LYS A 29 -5.31 14.16 -10.07
C LYS A 29 -5.01 12.82 -9.40
N VAL A 30 -4.97 11.71 -10.17
CA VAL A 30 -4.62 10.38 -9.63
C VAL A 30 -3.12 10.11 -9.76
N LYS A 31 -2.49 10.56 -10.85
CA LYS A 31 -1.07 10.29 -11.11
C LYS A 31 -0.15 10.90 -10.05
N LEU A 32 -0.40 12.14 -9.62
CA LEU A 32 0.47 12.81 -8.65
C LEU A 32 0.48 12.12 -7.28
N PRO A 33 -0.68 11.84 -6.62
CA PRO A 33 -0.69 11.04 -5.39
C PRO A 33 -0.09 9.66 -5.57
N LEU A 34 -0.28 9.05 -6.76
CA LEU A 34 0.24 7.72 -7.06
C LEU A 34 1.76 7.70 -7.14
N VAL A 35 2.38 8.70 -7.77
CA VAL A 35 3.85 8.86 -7.80
C VAL A 35 4.41 9.04 -6.40
N LEU A 36 3.77 9.87 -5.57
CA LEU A 36 4.19 10.06 -4.17
C LEU A 36 4.05 8.78 -3.35
N SER A 37 2.94 8.06 -3.53
CA SER A 37 2.72 6.75 -2.87
C SER A 37 3.75 5.72 -3.32
N LEU A 38 4.07 5.69 -4.62
CA LEU A 38 5.08 4.79 -5.18
C LEU A 38 6.47 5.13 -4.65
N ALA A 39 6.84 6.41 -4.62
CA ALA A 39 8.13 6.85 -4.08
C ALA A 39 8.29 6.44 -2.61
N ASN A 40 7.24 6.65 -1.79
CA ASN A 40 7.25 6.22 -0.39
C ASN A 40 7.34 4.70 -0.25
N ALA A 41 6.59 3.94 -1.05
CA ALA A 41 6.64 2.47 -1.02
C ALA A 41 8.02 1.93 -1.44
N LEU A 42 8.64 2.54 -2.46
CA LEU A 42 10.02 2.21 -2.85
C LEU A 42 11.02 2.53 -1.75
N PHE A 43 10.88 3.68 -1.09
CA PHE A 43 11.74 4.03 0.04
C PHE A 43 11.65 2.99 1.17
N LEU A 44 10.42 2.58 1.55
CA LEU A 44 10.20 1.53 2.55
C LEU A 44 10.76 0.18 2.11
N LEU A 45 10.65 -0.15 0.82
CA LEU A 45 11.21 -1.38 0.26
C LEU A 45 12.74 -1.38 0.34
N PHE A 46 13.39 -0.29 -0.07
CA PHE A 46 14.85 -0.15 0.04
C PHE A 46 15.32 -0.18 1.49
N TYR A 47 14.61 0.49 2.39
CA TYR A 47 14.91 0.45 3.82
C TYR A 47 14.80 -0.96 4.39
N GLY A 48 13.72 -1.69 4.05
CA GLY A 48 13.54 -3.09 4.47
C GLY A 48 14.63 -4.01 3.92
N LEU A 49 14.97 -3.88 2.63
CA LEU A 49 16.05 -4.66 2.01
C LEU A 49 17.43 -4.31 2.59
N ALA A 50 17.69 -3.03 2.86
CA ALA A 50 18.94 -2.62 3.51
C ALA A 50 19.06 -3.21 4.92
N GLY A 51 17.95 -3.24 5.68
CA GLY A 51 17.90 -3.91 6.98
C GLY A 51 18.17 -5.41 6.87
N LEU A 52 17.59 -6.10 5.87
CA LEU A 52 17.81 -7.53 5.65
C LEU A 52 19.25 -7.88 5.28
N LEU A 53 19.88 -7.06 4.43
CA LEU A 53 21.18 -7.39 3.84
C LEU A 53 22.35 -6.82 4.64
N PHE A 54 22.16 -5.69 5.30
CA PHE A 54 23.26 -4.90 5.87
C PHE A 54 23.07 -4.53 7.33
N GLN A 55 22.11 -5.15 8.05
CA GLN A 55 21.79 -4.83 9.44
C GLN A 55 23.03 -4.79 10.32
N ASP A 56 23.84 -5.86 10.29
CA ASP A 56 25.03 -6.00 11.13
C ASP A 56 26.09 -4.95 10.78
N SER A 57 26.31 -4.71 9.50
CA SER A 57 27.28 -3.72 9.00
C SER A 57 26.87 -2.30 9.37
N ILE A 58 25.58 -1.97 9.23
CA ILE A 58 25.04 -0.66 9.58
C ILE A 58 25.12 -0.46 11.10
N THR A 59 24.74 -1.45 11.88
CA THR A 59 24.80 -1.39 13.34
C THR A 59 26.24 -1.25 13.84
N ALA A 60 27.17 -2.00 13.27
CA ALA A 60 28.61 -1.89 13.57
C ALA A 60 29.14 -0.48 13.22
N PHE A 61 28.77 0.06 12.06
CA PHE A 61 29.15 1.41 11.66
C PHE A 61 28.58 2.46 12.62
N LEU A 62 27.29 2.36 12.98
CA LEU A 62 26.66 3.30 13.91
C LEU A 62 27.25 3.24 15.34
N LYS A 63 27.78 2.09 15.74
CA LYS A 63 28.47 1.91 17.05
C LYS A 63 29.94 2.36 17.03
N SER A 64 30.51 2.60 15.86
CA SER A 64 31.89 3.03 15.74
C SER A 64 32.11 4.45 16.25
N ASP A 65 33.34 4.72 16.77
CA ASP A 65 33.72 6.05 17.26
C ASP A 65 34.04 7.05 16.13
N ASN A 66 34.11 6.57 14.88
CA ASN A 66 34.46 7.36 13.71
C ASN A 66 33.25 8.00 12.99
N LEU A 67 32.15 8.12 13.67
CA LEU A 67 30.92 8.72 13.09
C LEU A 67 31.14 10.24 12.89
N PRO A 68 30.76 10.78 11.70
CA PRO A 68 30.74 12.23 11.50
C PRO A 68 29.77 12.89 12.49
N ALA A 69 30.14 14.08 12.99
CA ALA A 69 29.36 14.80 14.01
C ALA A 69 27.87 15.00 13.64
N SER A 70 27.58 15.14 12.34
CA SER A 70 26.20 15.26 11.82
C SER A 70 25.32 14.03 12.08
N PHE A 71 25.92 12.85 12.26
CA PHE A 71 25.16 11.60 12.51
C PHE A 71 24.86 11.37 14.00
N TYR A 72 25.53 12.05 14.92
CA TYR A 72 25.29 11.85 16.37
C TYR A 72 23.85 12.13 16.76
N PHE A 73 23.21 13.13 16.14
CA PHE A 73 21.81 13.47 16.42
C PHE A 73 20.83 12.34 16.04
N TRP A 74 21.16 11.57 14.98
CA TRP A 74 20.30 10.50 14.47
C TRP A 74 20.73 9.12 14.98
N LYS A 75 21.91 9.00 15.60
CA LYS A 75 22.52 7.73 16.01
C LYS A 75 21.59 6.84 16.82
N GLU A 76 21.03 7.38 17.89
CA GLU A 76 20.16 6.59 18.79
C GLU A 76 18.88 6.11 18.11
N ASN A 77 18.25 6.98 17.31
CA ASN A 77 17.07 6.61 16.56
C ASN A 77 17.36 5.55 15.49
N LEU A 78 18.46 5.71 14.77
CA LEU A 78 18.88 4.74 13.75
C LEU A 78 19.23 3.40 14.40
N LEU A 79 20.00 3.38 15.48
CA LEU A 79 20.31 2.15 16.21
C LEU A 79 19.05 1.44 16.69
N PHE A 80 18.11 2.17 17.28
CA PHE A 80 16.84 1.61 17.72
C PHE A 80 16.10 0.86 16.62
N PHE A 81 16.08 1.41 15.39
CA PHE A 81 15.45 0.74 14.25
C PHE A 81 16.31 -0.37 13.67
N PHE A 82 17.63 -0.23 13.59
CA PHE A 82 18.51 -1.25 13.02
C PHE A 82 18.84 -2.40 13.98
N GLU A 83 18.57 -2.29 15.26
CA GLU A 83 18.63 -3.40 16.22
C GLU A 83 17.34 -4.24 16.26
N ALA A 84 16.38 -3.94 15.39
CA ALA A 84 15.15 -4.71 15.29
C ALA A 84 15.39 -6.18 14.90
N ASN A 85 14.42 -7.01 15.26
CA ASN A 85 14.41 -8.41 14.81
C ASN A 85 14.37 -8.47 13.28
N ILE A 86 15.11 -9.40 12.67
CA ILE A 86 15.17 -9.59 11.22
C ILE A 86 13.77 -9.79 10.60
N LEU A 87 12.84 -10.39 11.34
CA LEU A 87 11.45 -10.57 10.90
C LEU A 87 10.74 -9.26 10.61
N TYR A 88 11.10 -8.19 11.33
CA TYR A 88 10.57 -6.85 11.04
C TYR A 88 10.87 -6.43 9.60
N TYR A 89 12.09 -6.60 9.15
CA TYR A 89 12.51 -6.23 7.80
C TYR A 89 11.91 -7.13 6.73
N VAL A 90 11.75 -8.43 7.03
CA VAL A 90 11.07 -9.37 6.11
C VAL A 90 9.63 -8.91 5.86
N PHE A 91 8.86 -8.69 6.94
CA PHE A 91 7.46 -8.26 6.80
C PHE A 91 7.34 -6.89 6.16
N LEU A 92 8.20 -5.94 6.56
CA LEU A 92 8.21 -4.59 5.98
C LEU A 92 8.49 -4.64 4.47
N SER A 93 9.49 -5.42 4.04
CA SER A 93 9.83 -5.57 2.62
C SER A 93 8.72 -6.20 1.81
N LEU A 94 8.06 -7.24 2.34
CA LEU A 94 6.93 -7.90 1.67
C LEU A 94 5.75 -6.94 1.50
N LEU A 95 5.39 -6.19 2.55
CA LEU A 95 4.28 -5.23 2.49
C LEU A 95 4.60 -4.02 1.60
N ALA A 96 5.84 -3.56 1.62
CA ALA A 96 6.30 -2.51 0.72
C ALA A 96 6.26 -2.97 -0.75
N ALA A 97 6.73 -4.19 -1.05
CA ALA A 97 6.65 -4.78 -2.39
C ALA A 97 5.18 -4.93 -2.85
N LEU A 98 4.29 -5.38 -1.95
CA LEU A 98 2.85 -5.44 -2.22
C LEU A 98 2.28 -4.05 -2.54
N THR A 99 2.71 -3.01 -1.81
CA THR A 99 2.26 -1.63 -2.04
C THR A 99 2.78 -1.10 -3.39
N VAL A 100 4.04 -1.38 -3.75
CA VAL A 100 4.59 -1.05 -5.08
C VAL A 100 3.77 -1.72 -6.19
N TYR A 101 3.52 -3.03 -6.05
CA TYR A 101 2.71 -3.78 -7.02
C TYR A 101 1.30 -3.20 -7.14
N ALA A 102 0.67 -2.84 -6.01
CA ALA A 102 -0.63 -2.20 -5.99
C ALA A 102 -0.65 -0.85 -6.73
N CYS A 103 0.39 -0.03 -6.53
CA CYS A 103 0.55 1.23 -7.27
C CYS A 103 0.65 1.00 -8.79
N LEU A 104 1.37 -0.03 -9.23
CA LEU A 104 1.45 -0.39 -10.65
C LEU A 104 0.10 -0.87 -11.21
N LEU A 105 -0.68 -1.63 -10.42
CA LEU A 105 -2.04 -2.02 -10.79
C LEU A 105 -2.97 -0.81 -10.93
N ILE A 106 -2.92 0.14 -9.99
CA ILE A 106 -3.68 1.39 -10.09
C ILE A 106 -3.25 2.17 -11.33
N TRP A 107 -1.94 2.26 -11.59
CA TRP A 107 -1.41 2.93 -12.78
C TRP A 107 -1.92 2.31 -14.09
N SER A 108 -2.05 0.99 -14.12
CA SER A 108 -2.58 0.25 -15.28
C SER A 108 -4.12 0.24 -15.36
N GLY A 109 -4.82 0.92 -14.44
CA GLY A 109 -6.28 1.07 -14.45
C GLY A 109 -7.04 -0.09 -13.81
N HIS A 110 -6.39 -0.91 -12.97
CA HIS A 110 -7.05 -2.00 -12.28
C HIS A 110 -7.54 -1.56 -10.89
N GLY A 111 -8.85 -1.57 -10.68
CA GLY A 111 -9.46 -1.18 -9.39
C GLY A 111 -9.07 -2.08 -8.20
N THR A 112 -8.69 -3.34 -8.46
CA THR A 112 -8.16 -4.25 -7.44
C THR A 112 -6.89 -3.72 -6.77
N GLY A 113 -6.13 -2.86 -7.48
CA GLY A 113 -4.94 -2.21 -6.95
C GLY A 113 -5.23 -1.36 -5.72
N VAL A 114 -6.42 -0.73 -5.63
CA VAL A 114 -6.80 0.11 -4.46
C VAL A 114 -6.90 -0.73 -3.19
N ASN A 115 -7.50 -1.91 -3.28
CA ASN A 115 -7.64 -2.82 -2.14
C ASN A 115 -6.27 -3.39 -1.70
N LEU A 116 -5.42 -3.76 -2.67
CA LEU A 116 -4.07 -4.22 -2.38
C LEU A 116 -3.20 -3.10 -1.80
N TYR A 117 -3.37 -1.86 -2.27
CA TYR A 117 -2.71 -0.69 -1.71
C TYR A 117 -3.11 -0.48 -0.24
N ALA A 118 -4.42 -0.53 0.05
CA ALA A 118 -4.91 -0.38 1.42
C ALA A 118 -4.36 -1.49 2.32
N LEU A 119 -4.34 -2.75 1.86
CA LEU A 119 -3.80 -3.88 2.61
C LEU A 119 -2.29 -3.69 2.90
N GLY A 120 -1.50 -3.42 1.86
CA GLY A 120 -0.05 -3.22 2.00
C GLY A 120 0.28 -2.02 2.88
N ARG A 121 -0.44 -0.91 2.71
CA ARG A 121 -0.22 0.31 3.48
C ARG A 121 -0.62 0.16 4.95
N THR A 122 -1.80 -0.40 5.22
CA THR A 122 -2.24 -0.68 6.60
C THR A 122 -1.27 -1.65 7.29
N GLY A 123 -0.85 -2.71 6.60
CA GLY A 123 0.14 -3.64 7.12
C GLY A 123 1.46 -2.95 7.47
N SER A 124 1.99 -2.10 6.58
CA SER A 124 3.23 -1.36 6.82
C SER A 124 3.14 -0.36 7.99
N LEU A 125 1.95 0.09 8.36
CA LEU A 125 1.72 0.91 9.57
C LEU A 125 1.62 0.06 10.85
N ILE A 126 1.07 -1.14 10.74
CA ILE A 126 0.88 -2.04 11.90
C ILE A 126 2.19 -2.71 12.31
N ILE A 127 3.02 -3.12 11.35
CA ILE A 127 4.29 -3.85 11.62
C ILE A 127 5.21 -3.09 12.59
N PRO A 128 5.52 -1.78 12.41
CA PRO A 128 6.33 -1.04 13.38
C PRO A 128 5.74 -1.04 14.80
N ILE A 129 4.41 -0.99 14.92
CA ILE A 129 3.73 -1.03 16.21
C ILE A 129 3.94 -2.37 16.91
N LEU A 130 3.86 -3.47 16.16
CA LEU A 130 4.04 -4.83 16.70
C LEU A 130 5.46 -5.07 17.19
N PHE A 131 6.48 -4.52 16.53
CA PHE A 131 7.88 -4.73 16.88
C PHE A 131 8.44 -3.71 17.87
N PHE A 132 8.00 -2.46 17.80
CA PHE A 132 8.54 -1.33 18.59
C PHE A 132 7.52 -0.71 19.55
N GLY A 133 6.26 -1.18 19.55
CA GLY A 133 5.18 -0.56 20.28
C GLY A 133 4.88 0.85 19.76
N MET A 134 4.43 1.72 20.65
CA MET A 134 4.07 3.11 20.30
C MET A 134 5.24 3.96 19.79
N ARG A 135 6.49 3.57 20.08
CA ARG A 135 7.69 4.27 19.56
C ARG A 135 7.90 4.05 18.06
N GLY A 136 7.36 2.97 17.50
CA GLY A 136 7.41 2.69 16.05
C GLY A 136 6.42 3.54 15.23
N LEU A 137 5.55 4.30 15.90
CA LEU A 137 4.55 5.13 15.21
C LEU A 137 5.18 6.41 14.67
N ASN A 138 5.18 6.55 13.36
CA ASN A 138 5.45 7.82 12.70
C ASN A 138 4.10 8.47 12.32
N ILE A 139 3.72 9.53 13.03
CA ILE A 139 2.45 10.24 12.82
C ILE A 139 2.34 10.74 11.37
N GLY A 140 3.43 11.25 10.80
CA GLY A 140 3.46 11.72 9.40
C GLY A 140 3.13 10.60 8.41
N ASP A 141 3.66 9.40 8.65
CA ASP A 141 3.45 8.23 7.80
C ASP A 141 2.00 7.71 7.90
N ILE A 142 1.42 7.75 9.10
CA ILE A 142 0.01 7.42 9.33
C ILE A 142 -0.89 8.42 8.59
N MET A 143 -0.66 9.72 8.76
CA MET A 143 -1.46 10.76 8.11
C MET A 143 -1.41 10.62 6.57
N LEU A 144 -0.22 10.45 5.99
CA LEU A 144 -0.07 10.24 4.55
C LEU A 144 -0.75 8.95 4.10
N GLY A 145 -0.60 7.86 4.85
CA GLY A 145 -1.23 6.58 4.54
C GLY A 145 -2.75 6.66 4.51
N VAL A 146 -3.34 7.24 5.56
CA VAL A 146 -4.80 7.41 5.68
C VAL A 146 -5.32 8.35 4.58
N LEU A 147 -4.63 9.47 4.34
CA LEU A 147 -5.01 10.46 3.32
C LEU A 147 -5.03 9.83 1.92
N PHE A 148 -4.01 9.08 1.55
CA PHE A 148 -3.94 8.44 0.23
C PHE A 148 -4.96 7.31 0.10
N MET A 149 -5.15 6.47 1.14
CA MET A 149 -6.20 5.45 1.13
C MET A 149 -7.58 6.08 0.94
N ALA A 150 -7.92 7.08 1.74
CA ALA A 150 -9.20 7.79 1.64
C ALA A 150 -9.37 8.43 0.24
N TYR A 151 -8.31 9.05 -0.27
CA TYR A 151 -8.34 9.65 -1.61
C TYR A 151 -8.64 8.64 -2.70
N TYR A 152 -7.97 7.48 -2.72
CA TYR A 152 -8.21 6.45 -3.75
C TYR A 152 -9.59 5.84 -3.63
N TYR A 153 -10.07 5.57 -2.41
CA TYR A 153 -11.43 5.05 -2.21
C TYR A 153 -12.51 6.04 -2.63
N LEU A 154 -12.39 7.31 -2.22
CA LEU A 154 -13.34 8.36 -2.60
C LEU A 154 -13.35 8.61 -4.11
N TYR A 155 -12.16 8.60 -4.73
CA TYR A 155 -12.04 8.79 -6.16
C TYR A 155 -12.69 7.63 -6.93
N MET A 156 -12.43 6.40 -6.52
CA MET A 156 -13.01 5.20 -7.11
C MET A 156 -14.54 5.16 -6.94
N PHE A 157 -15.03 5.47 -5.74
CA PHE A 157 -16.46 5.48 -5.43
C PHE A 157 -17.22 6.54 -6.23
N ARG A 158 -16.67 7.73 -6.35
CA ARG A 158 -17.27 8.82 -7.11
C ARG A 158 -17.44 8.48 -8.59
N HIS A 159 -16.47 7.80 -9.18
CA HIS A 159 -16.52 7.36 -10.57
C HIS A 159 -17.47 6.17 -10.81
N GLN A 160 -17.69 5.34 -9.81
CA GLN A 160 -18.71 4.28 -9.91
C GLN A 160 -20.12 4.85 -9.96
N LEU A 161 -20.41 5.90 -9.20
CA LEU A 161 -21.70 6.57 -9.21
C LEU A 161 -21.98 7.34 -10.51
N THR A 162 -20.96 7.97 -11.10
CA THR A 162 -21.14 8.73 -12.36
C THR A 162 -21.13 7.86 -13.61
N GLY A 163 -20.63 6.62 -13.53
CA GLY A 163 -20.58 5.69 -14.66
C GLY A 163 -21.86 4.90 -14.91
N THR A 164 -22.83 4.93 -13.97
CA THR A 164 -24.09 4.22 -14.05
C THR A 164 -25.19 4.97 -14.82
N ASP A 165 -25.00 6.26 -15.13
CA ASP A 165 -26.02 7.11 -15.75
C ASP A 165 -25.88 7.32 -17.26
N LYS A 166 -25.09 6.50 -17.96
CA LYS A 166 -25.20 6.48 -19.43
C LYS A 166 -26.25 5.44 -19.82
N PRO A 167 -27.49 5.88 -20.19
CA PRO A 167 -28.48 4.96 -20.71
C PRO A 167 -27.93 4.30 -21.99
N GLN A 168 -28.00 2.97 -22.02
CA GLN A 168 -27.74 2.15 -23.22
C GLN A 168 -28.86 2.32 -24.29
N SER A 169 -29.42 3.48 -24.42
CA SER A 169 -30.49 3.78 -25.37
C SER A 169 -29.97 4.59 -26.56
N ALA A 170 -29.06 4.05 -27.33
CA ALA A 170 -28.76 4.56 -28.68
C ALA A 170 -27.91 3.56 -29.48
N LYS A 171 -28.36 2.32 -29.63
CA LYS A 171 -27.91 1.40 -30.69
C LYS A 171 -29.04 0.47 -31.09
N GLU A 172 -30.15 1.04 -31.52
CA GLU A 172 -31.15 0.39 -32.36
C GLU A 172 -31.74 1.49 -33.26
N GLU A 173 -31.04 1.83 -34.31
CA GLU A 173 -31.60 2.32 -35.59
C GLU A 173 -30.60 1.97 -36.70
#